data_0e4fe33a514c8a8765632b6c6f5e91ee
#
_entry.id   0e4fe33a514c8a8765632b6c6f5e91ee
#
_cell.length_a   1.000
_cell.length_b   1.000
_cell.length_c   1.000
_cell.angle_alpha   90.00
_cell.angle_beta   90.00
_cell.angle_gamma   90.00
#
_symmetry.space_group_name_H-M   'P 1'
#
loop_
_entity.id
_entity.type
_entity.pdbx_description
1 polymer ?
#
loop_
_entity_poly.entity_id
_entity_poly.type
_entity_poly.pdbx_seq_one_letter_code
_entity_poly.pdbx_strand_id
1 'polypeptide(L)'
;EFTPAQMFELVDRCEDYPQFLPWCGGADVHQRTDTVTAATLHINYHGIKAHFSTENTKRWPNEMDLRLTDGPFTHLDGHWRFTPLGDTACKVEFSLHYQFSSKLLEKVLGPVFNHIANTFVDSFVKRAAQVYPRA
;
A
#
# COMPACT_ATOMS: atom_id res chain seq x y z
N GLU A 1 -5.62 3.75 17.41
CA GLU A 1 -6.52 4.84 17.80
C GLU A 1 -6.46 6.01 16.86
N PHE A 2 -6.61 5.71 15.59
CA PHE A 2 -6.64 6.71 14.53
C PHE A 2 -7.96 6.58 13.79
N THR A 3 -8.46 7.69 13.26
CA THR A 3 -9.75 7.69 12.54
C THR A 3 -9.57 7.03 11.17
N PRO A 4 -10.66 6.55 10.55
CA PRO A 4 -10.59 6.05 9.18
C PRO A 4 -9.99 7.07 8.22
N ALA A 5 -10.37 8.35 8.34
CA ALA A 5 -9.85 9.41 7.49
C ALA A 5 -8.34 9.56 7.62
N GLN A 6 -7.80 9.51 8.83
CA GLN A 6 -6.35 9.60 9.07
C GLN A 6 -5.61 8.44 8.41
N MET A 7 -6.09 7.21 8.61
CA MET A 7 -5.45 6.04 8.02
C MET A 7 -5.59 6.03 6.50
N PHE A 8 -6.74 6.42 5.98
CA PHE A 8 -6.97 6.51 4.54
C PHE A 8 -5.99 7.48 3.87
N GLU A 9 -5.84 8.68 4.43
CA GLU A 9 -4.91 9.67 3.89
C GLU A 9 -3.49 9.16 3.89
N LEU A 10 -3.08 8.47 4.95
CA LEU A 10 -1.73 7.93 5.05
C LEU A 10 -1.47 6.89 3.96
N VAL A 11 -2.44 6.02 3.70
CA VAL A 11 -2.35 5.00 2.64
C VAL A 11 -2.37 5.64 1.25
N ASP A 12 -3.14 6.70 1.05
CA ASP A 12 -3.24 7.37 -0.24
C ASP A 12 -1.98 8.16 -0.60
N ARG A 13 -1.16 8.54 0.37
CA ARG A 13 0.05 9.32 0.14
C ARG A 13 1.22 8.42 -0.23
N CYS A 14 1.12 7.79 -1.40
CA CYS A 14 2.14 6.86 -1.91
C CYS A 14 3.53 7.52 -1.99
N GLU A 15 3.58 8.81 -2.27
CA GLU A 15 4.82 9.57 -2.37
C GLU A 15 5.65 9.55 -1.08
N ASP A 16 5.01 9.29 0.06
CA ASP A 16 5.71 9.23 1.35
C ASP A 16 6.18 7.83 1.72
N TYR A 17 5.81 6.80 0.97
CA TYR A 17 6.15 5.41 1.27
C TYR A 17 7.66 5.18 1.46
N PRO A 18 8.55 5.78 0.65
CA PRO A 18 9.98 5.56 0.86
C PRO A 18 10.50 6.02 2.22
N GLN A 19 9.77 6.90 2.90
CA GLN A 19 10.19 7.44 4.20
C GLN A 19 10.04 6.43 5.33
N PHE A 20 9.17 5.42 5.19
CA PHE A 20 8.90 4.49 6.29
C PHE A 20 8.76 3.04 5.87
N LEU A 21 8.80 2.72 4.59
CA LEU A 21 8.76 1.34 4.11
C LEU A 21 10.15 0.96 3.61
N PRO A 22 10.89 0.09 4.33
CA PRO A 22 12.30 -0.21 4.00
C PRO A 22 12.50 -0.81 2.62
N TRP A 23 11.49 -1.47 2.07
CA TRP A 23 11.54 -2.09 0.75
C TRP A 23 11.23 -1.11 -0.38
N CYS A 24 10.72 0.07 -0.08
CA CYS A 24 10.30 1.04 -1.08
C CYS A 24 11.41 2.04 -1.34
N GLY A 25 12.00 1.97 -2.53
CA GLY A 25 13.08 2.85 -2.94
C GLY A 25 12.62 4.12 -3.64
N GLY A 26 11.33 4.21 -3.98
CA GLY A 26 10.76 5.39 -4.63
C GLY A 26 9.30 5.17 -4.93
N ALA A 27 8.59 6.26 -5.17
CA ALA A 27 7.18 6.21 -5.54
C ALA A 27 6.85 7.43 -6.41
N ASP A 28 6.14 7.21 -7.51
CA ASP A 28 5.72 8.25 -8.43
C ASP A 28 4.21 8.26 -8.53
N VAL A 29 3.58 9.37 -8.20
CA VAL A 29 2.13 9.53 -8.33
C VAL A 29 1.85 10.17 -9.68
N HIS A 30 1.12 9.46 -10.54
CA HIS A 30 0.81 9.91 -11.90
C HIS A 30 -0.50 10.67 -11.97
N GLN A 31 -1.44 10.32 -11.11
CA GLN A 31 -2.76 10.93 -11.09
C GLN A 31 -3.33 10.83 -9.67
N ARG A 32 -3.95 11.91 -9.23
CA ARG A 32 -4.70 11.90 -7.97
C ARG A 32 -5.94 12.75 -8.13
N THR A 33 -7.09 12.09 -7.96
CA THR A 33 -8.40 12.74 -7.91
C THR A 33 -9.09 12.32 -6.61
N ASP A 34 -10.31 12.76 -6.40
CA ASP A 34 -11.08 12.36 -5.23
C ASP A 34 -11.41 10.86 -5.23
N THR A 35 -11.45 10.23 -6.39
CA THR A 35 -11.88 8.84 -6.54
C THR A 35 -10.80 7.90 -7.06
N VAL A 36 -9.68 8.42 -7.56
CA VAL A 36 -8.63 7.59 -8.17
C VAL A 36 -7.25 8.15 -7.82
N THR A 37 -6.34 7.26 -7.45
CA THR A 37 -4.91 7.55 -7.39
C THR A 37 -4.18 6.49 -8.21
N ALA A 38 -3.37 6.93 -9.17
CA ALA A 38 -2.53 6.06 -9.98
C ALA A 38 -1.07 6.33 -9.63
N ALA A 39 -0.32 5.28 -9.29
CA ALA A 39 1.04 5.41 -8.82
C ALA A 39 1.90 4.22 -9.22
N THR A 40 3.21 4.46 -9.30
CA THR A 40 4.23 3.43 -9.47
C THR A 40 5.07 3.35 -8.20
N LEU A 41 5.22 2.15 -7.66
CA LEU A 41 6.10 1.89 -6.52
C LEU A 41 7.36 1.18 -7.00
N HIS A 42 8.52 1.66 -6.55
CA HIS A 42 9.81 1.07 -6.88
C HIS A 42 10.29 0.25 -5.69
N ILE A 43 10.53 -1.04 -5.93
CA ILE A 43 11.03 -1.95 -4.90
C ILE A 43 12.55 -1.95 -4.97
N ASN A 44 13.18 -1.78 -3.82
CA ASN A 44 14.63 -1.93 -3.66
C ASN A 44 14.87 -2.59 -2.31
N TYR A 45 15.11 -3.90 -2.32
CA TYR A 45 15.20 -4.68 -1.09
C TYR A 45 16.26 -5.76 -1.24
N HIS A 46 17.32 -5.71 -0.44
CA HIS A 46 18.44 -6.65 -0.49
C HIS A 46 19.02 -6.83 -1.90
N GLY A 47 19.16 -5.71 -2.64
CA GLY A 47 19.68 -5.73 -4.00
C GLY A 47 18.66 -6.13 -5.07
N ILE A 48 17.47 -6.54 -4.68
CA ILE A 48 16.40 -6.88 -5.61
C ILE A 48 15.64 -5.61 -5.96
N LYS A 49 15.55 -5.32 -7.27
CA LYS A 49 14.87 -4.12 -7.79
C LYS A 49 13.76 -4.51 -8.73
N ALA A 50 12.60 -3.92 -8.53
CA ALA A 50 11.45 -4.11 -9.38
C ALA A 50 10.56 -2.88 -9.26
N HIS A 51 9.55 -2.79 -10.11
CA HIS A 51 8.54 -1.76 -9.98
C HIS A 51 7.18 -2.33 -10.37
N PHE A 52 6.13 -1.74 -9.85
CA PHE A 52 4.78 -2.07 -10.27
C PHE A 52 3.91 -0.84 -10.12
N SER A 53 2.90 -0.75 -10.98
CA SER A 53 1.98 0.37 -11.00
C SER A 53 0.58 -0.10 -10.71
N THR A 54 -0.16 0.68 -9.95
CA THR A 54 -1.55 0.39 -9.64
C THR A 54 -2.43 1.61 -9.88
N GLU A 55 -3.70 1.33 -10.12
CA GLU A 55 -4.75 2.32 -10.12
C GLU A 55 -5.64 2.01 -8.92
N ASN A 56 -5.72 2.96 -8.00
CA ASN A 56 -6.43 2.78 -6.73
C ASN A 56 -7.75 3.53 -6.81
N THR A 57 -8.85 2.79 -6.73
CA THR A 57 -10.20 3.38 -6.66
C THR A 57 -10.53 3.67 -5.21
N LYS A 58 -10.88 4.91 -4.92
CA LYS A 58 -11.06 5.39 -3.55
C LYS A 58 -12.53 5.57 -3.22
N ARG A 59 -12.92 5.06 -2.07
CA ARG A 59 -14.24 5.30 -1.46
C ARG A 59 -13.99 5.90 -0.09
N TRP A 60 -13.71 7.17 -0.09
CA TRP A 60 -13.36 7.93 1.11
C TRP A 60 -14.47 7.88 2.15
N PRO A 61 -14.17 7.71 3.44
CA PRO A 61 -12.83 7.47 4.02
C PRO A 61 -12.61 5.99 4.41
N ASN A 62 -13.40 5.07 3.91
CA ASN A 62 -13.49 3.73 4.46
C ASN A 62 -12.84 2.64 3.62
N GLU A 63 -12.73 2.81 2.31
CA GLU A 63 -12.27 1.73 1.44
C GLU A 63 -11.41 2.23 0.29
N MET A 64 -10.49 1.39 -0.15
CA MET A 64 -9.67 1.64 -1.32
C MET A 64 -9.37 0.30 -2.00
N ASP A 65 -9.62 0.23 -3.31
CA ASP A 65 -9.30 -0.95 -4.12
C ASP A 65 -8.08 -0.67 -4.98
N LEU A 66 -7.12 -1.59 -4.99
CA LEU A 66 -5.91 -1.51 -5.78
C LEU A 66 -6.01 -2.48 -6.95
N ARG A 67 -5.64 -2.02 -8.15
CA ARG A 67 -5.62 -2.85 -9.35
C ARG A 67 -4.33 -2.61 -10.10
N LEU A 68 -3.69 -3.70 -10.50
CA LEU A 68 -2.45 -3.65 -11.29
C LEU A 68 -2.69 -3.01 -12.66
N THR A 69 -1.81 -2.09 -13.04
CA THR A 69 -1.75 -1.53 -14.40
C THR A 69 -0.45 -1.88 -15.10
N ASP A 70 0.62 -2.17 -14.35
CA ASP A 70 1.90 -2.58 -14.92
C ASP A 70 2.75 -3.23 -13.84
N GLY A 71 3.50 -4.27 -14.20
CA GLY A 71 4.39 -4.94 -13.27
C GLY A 71 4.61 -6.41 -13.59
N PRO A 72 5.41 -7.11 -12.78
CA PRO A 72 5.82 -8.50 -13.04
C PRO A 72 4.76 -9.54 -12.64
N PHE A 73 3.49 -9.21 -12.82
CA PHE A 73 2.38 -10.06 -12.40
C PHE A 73 1.42 -10.30 -13.56
N THR A 74 0.74 -11.44 -13.55
CA THR A 74 -0.42 -11.66 -14.40
C THR A 74 -1.63 -10.94 -13.85
N HIS A 75 -1.72 -10.86 -12.51
CA HIS A 75 -2.71 -10.02 -11.84
C HIS A 75 -2.18 -9.60 -10.47
N LEU A 76 -2.69 -8.48 -9.99
CA LEU A 76 -2.53 -8.05 -8.61
C LEU A 76 -3.72 -7.17 -8.27
N ASP A 77 -4.39 -7.51 -7.19
CA ASP A 77 -5.48 -6.68 -6.66
C ASP A 77 -5.39 -6.65 -5.14
N GLY A 78 -5.80 -5.55 -4.57
CA GLY A 78 -5.79 -5.35 -3.14
C GLY A 78 -6.99 -4.56 -2.68
N HIS A 79 -7.28 -4.67 -1.39
CA HIS A 79 -8.40 -3.96 -0.79
C HIS A 79 -8.05 -3.51 0.61
N TRP A 80 -8.22 -2.24 0.86
CA TRP A 80 -8.12 -1.64 2.19
C TRP A 80 -9.53 -1.35 2.72
N ARG A 81 -9.74 -1.65 4.00
CA ARG A 81 -10.96 -1.27 4.70
C ARG A 81 -10.61 -0.66 6.04
N PHE A 82 -11.21 0.50 6.32
CA PHE A 82 -11.03 1.22 7.57
C PHE A 82 -12.41 1.32 8.24
N THR A 83 -12.67 0.44 9.18
CA THR A 83 -13.96 0.35 9.87
C THR A 83 -13.94 1.19 11.14
N PRO A 84 -14.83 2.19 11.29
CA PRO A 84 -14.84 3.02 12.49
C PRO A 84 -15.10 2.20 13.75
N LEU A 85 -14.33 2.49 14.79
CA LEU A 85 -14.54 1.96 16.14
C LEU A 85 -14.72 3.16 17.07
N GLY A 86 -15.95 3.68 17.14
CA GLY A 86 -16.22 4.93 17.85
C GLY A 86 -15.75 6.14 17.03
N ASP A 87 -15.51 7.26 17.72
CA ASP A 87 -15.22 8.54 17.07
C ASP A 87 -13.73 8.76 16.77
N THR A 88 -12.84 7.99 17.41
CA THR A 88 -11.40 8.28 17.38
C THR A 88 -10.54 7.10 16.95
N ALA A 89 -11.15 5.97 16.59
CA ALA A 89 -10.40 4.75 16.25
C ALA A 89 -10.99 4.05 15.04
N CYS A 90 -10.22 3.17 14.42
CA CYS A 90 -10.73 2.32 13.36
C CYS A 90 -10.01 0.97 13.35
N LYS A 91 -10.67 -0.03 12.78
CA LYS A 91 -10.08 -1.31 12.45
C LYS A 91 -9.52 -1.22 11.04
N VAL A 92 -8.26 -1.57 10.85
CA VAL A 92 -7.58 -1.55 9.55
C VAL A 92 -7.48 -2.97 9.03
N GLU A 93 -8.01 -3.20 7.84
CA GLU A 93 -7.92 -4.49 7.16
C GLU A 93 -7.34 -4.30 5.77
N PHE A 94 -6.46 -5.21 5.37
CA PHE A 94 -5.88 -5.21 4.03
C PHE A 94 -5.81 -6.62 3.50
N SER A 95 -6.25 -6.81 2.26
CA SER A 95 -6.09 -8.08 1.55
C SER A 95 -5.35 -7.83 0.24
N LEU A 96 -4.52 -8.78 -0.16
CA LEU A 96 -3.73 -8.67 -1.39
C LEU A 96 -3.72 -10.03 -2.07
N HIS A 97 -4.11 -10.04 -3.35
CA HIS A 97 -4.08 -11.21 -4.20
C HIS A 97 -3.21 -10.92 -5.41
N TYR A 98 -2.24 -11.79 -5.67
CA TYR A 98 -1.33 -11.58 -6.79
C TYR A 98 -0.80 -12.91 -7.31
N GLN A 99 -0.40 -12.88 -8.58
CA GLN A 99 0.26 -14.01 -9.22
C GLN A 99 1.35 -13.47 -10.14
N PHE A 100 2.56 -13.97 -9.99
CA PHE A 100 3.68 -13.54 -10.81
C PHE A 100 3.54 -14.04 -12.24
N SER A 101 4.11 -13.29 -13.19
CA SER A 101 4.00 -13.61 -14.62
C SER A 101 4.89 -14.76 -15.05
N SER A 102 5.83 -15.21 -14.20
CA SER A 102 6.67 -16.38 -14.47
C SER A 102 7.12 -17.02 -13.17
N LYS A 103 7.57 -18.30 -13.25
CA LYS A 103 8.10 -19.02 -12.09
C LYS A 103 9.41 -18.40 -11.60
N LEU A 104 10.21 -17.87 -12.52
CA LEU A 104 11.47 -17.21 -12.15
C LEU A 104 11.19 -15.95 -11.32
N LEU A 105 10.24 -15.13 -11.75
CA LEU A 105 9.85 -13.93 -11.01
C LEU A 105 9.26 -14.29 -9.65
N GLU A 106 8.46 -15.35 -9.58
CA GLU A 106 7.93 -15.83 -8.31
C GLU A 106 9.05 -16.23 -7.35
N LYS A 107 10.08 -16.91 -7.86
CA LYS A 107 11.20 -17.34 -7.04
C LYS A 107 12.01 -16.17 -6.52
N VAL A 108 12.23 -15.15 -7.35
CA VAL A 108 13.05 -13.98 -6.99
C VAL A 108 12.27 -12.99 -6.13
N LEU A 109 11.04 -12.66 -6.53
CA LEU A 109 10.25 -11.62 -5.89
C LEU A 109 9.29 -12.13 -4.83
N GLY A 110 8.98 -13.43 -4.84
CA GLY A 110 8.05 -14.02 -3.88
C GLY A 110 8.39 -13.72 -2.43
N PRO A 111 9.64 -13.96 -1.99
CA PRO A 111 10.02 -13.64 -0.61
C PRO A 111 9.88 -12.16 -0.26
N VAL A 112 10.17 -11.26 -1.21
CA VAL A 112 10.03 -9.81 -1.01
C VAL A 112 8.56 -9.45 -0.81
N PHE A 113 7.68 -9.92 -1.68
CA PHE A 113 6.24 -9.63 -1.58
C PHE A 113 5.61 -10.29 -0.37
N ASN A 114 6.09 -11.45 0.02
CA ASN A 114 5.64 -12.10 1.25
C ASN A 114 5.98 -11.23 2.47
N HIS A 115 7.18 -10.68 2.51
CA HIS A 115 7.59 -9.76 3.57
C HIS A 115 6.73 -8.49 3.56
N ILE A 116 6.48 -7.92 2.38
CA ILE A 116 5.64 -6.74 2.22
C ILE A 116 4.24 -7.03 2.78
N ALA A 117 3.61 -8.11 2.34
CA ALA A 117 2.26 -8.45 2.76
C ALA A 117 2.16 -8.66 4.27
N ASN A 118 3.18 -9.29 4.87
CA ASN A 118 3.17 -9.59 6.31
C ASN A 118 3.42 -8.37 7.19
N THR A 119 4.05 -7.32 6.67
CA THR A 119 4.44 -6.15 7.48
C THR A 119 3.69 -4.87 7.11
N PHE A 120 2.89 -4.91 6.06
CA PHE A 120 2.34 -3.71 5.45
C PHE A 120 1.43 -2.91 6.41
N VAL A 121 0.41 -3.56 6.95
CA VAL A 121 -0.53 -2.91 7.87
C VAL A 121 0.19 -2.37 9.11
N ASP A 122 1.07 -3.19 9.69
CA ASP A 122 1.82 -2.80 10.89
C ASP A 122 2.70 -1.57 10.62
N SER A 123 3.31 -1.49 9.45
CA SER A 123 4.14 -0.35 9.06
C SER A 123 3.31 0.94 9.00
N PHE A 124 2.10 0.87 8.47
CA PHE A 124 1.21 2.04 8.41
C PHE A 124 0.71 2.46 9.78
N VAL A 125 0.40 1.50 10.66
CA VAL A 125 -0.01 1.80 12.03
C VAL A 125 1.12 2.51 12.78
N LYS A 126 2.35 2.03 12.65
CA LYS A 126 3.52 2.67 13.26
C LYS A 126 3.76 4.07 12.70
N ARG A 127 3.60 4.23 11.38
CA ARG A 127 3.76 5.54 10.74
C ARG A 127 2.70 6.52 11.23
N ALA A 128 1.47 6.06 11.41
CA ALA A 128 0.39 6.89 11.94
C ALA A 128 0.74 7.45 13.32
N ALA A 129 1.35 6.65 14.17
CA ALA A 129 1.79 7.10 15.49
C ALA A 129 2.84 8.20 15.42
N GLN A 130 3.64 8.25 14.34
CA GLN A 130 4.64 9.29 14.11
C GLN A 130 4.04 10.57 13.53
N VAL A 131 3.09 10.42 12.61
CA VAL A 131 2.52 11.54 11.84
C VAL A 131 1.36 12.20 12.57
N TYR A 132 0.58 11.41 13.32
CA TYR A 132 -0.59 11.91 14.06
C TYR A 132 -0.37 11.72 15.55
N PRO A 133 0.43 12.59 16.17
CA PRO A 133 0.69 12.47 17.60
C PRO A 133 -0.59 12.68 18.39
N ARG A 134 -0.68 12.01 19.51
CA ARG A 134 -1.82 12.17 20.41
C ARG A 134 -1.76 13.55 21.08
N ALA A 135 -2.92 14.16 21.18
CA ALA A 135 -3.06 15.39 21.93
C ALA A 135 -2.99 15.11 23.45
#